data_e69fe3699a03399b6d78c27329967d3a
#
_entry.id   e69fe3699a03399b6d78c27329967d3a
#
_cell.length_a   1.000
_cell.length_b   1.000
_cell.length_c   1.000
_cell.angle_alpha   90.00
_cell.angle_beta   90.00
_cell.angle_gamma   90.00
#
_symmetry.space_group_name_H-M   'P 1'
#
loop_
_entity.id
_entity.type
_entity.pdbx_description
1 polymer ?
#
loop_
_entity_poly.entity_id
_entity_poly.type
_entity_poly.pdbx_seq_one_letter_code
_entity_poly.pdbx_strand_id
1 'polypeptide(L)'
;MCFFGYQGCRFHRVIKGFMVQGGDISAGDGTGGESIYGLKFEDENFELKHERKGMLSMANAGPNTNGSQFFISTTRASHLDGKHVVFGKAVKGIGVVRSIEHVTTGDAECPTSDVMIVDCGEIPEGADDGTCNFFKDGDAYPDWPADLYESPSELSWWMNAVDSIKASGNEHFKVMVLMFG
;
A
#
# COMPACT_ATOMS: atom_id res chain seq x y z
N MET A 1 -14.11 -18.10 15.79
CA MET A 1 -13.24 -17.00 16.26
C MET A 1 -13.28 -15.97 15.15
N CYS A 2 -14.00 -14.87 15.29
CA CYS A 2 -14.03 -13.84 14.26
C CYS A 2 -12.67 -13.17 14.27
N PHE A 3 -11.87 -13.39 13.25
CA PHE A 3 -10.75 -12.51 12.95
C PHE A 3 -11.36 -11.15 12.64
N PHE A 4 -11.22 -10.19 13.52
CA PHE A 4 -11.37 -8.78 13.19
C PHE A 4 -10.23 -8.44 12.23
N GLY A 5 -10.44 -8.81 10.96
CA GLY A 5 -9.48 -8.52 9.92
C GLY A 5 -9.67 -7.12 9.38
N TYR A 6 -8.70 -6.63 8.63
CA TYR A 6 -8.80 -5.35 7.92
C TYR A 6 -9.72 -5.40 6.69
N GLN A 7 -10.34 -6.54 6.40
CA GLN A 7 -11.28 -6.68 5.28
C GLN A 7 -12.44 -5.70 5.42
N GLY A 8 -12.71 -4.93 4.39
CA GLY A 8 -13.73 -3.88 4.39
C GLY A 8 -13.30 -2.56 5.01
N CYS A 9 -12.09 -2.48 5.60
CA CYS A 9 -11.57 -1.20 6.11
C CYS A 9 -11.22 -0.26 4.98
N ARG A 10 -11.48 1.04 5.22
CA ARG A 10 -11.14 2.12 4.29
C ARG A 10 -9.76 2.68 4.54
N PHE A 11 -9.15 3.19 3.49
CA PHE A 11 -8.09 4.17 3.60
C PHE A 11 -8.77 5.54 3.74
N HIS A 12 -8.93 5.99 4.98
CA HIS A 12 -9.70 7.20 5.31
C HIS A 12 -8.89 8.49 5.20
N ARG A 13 -7.56 8.40 5.03
CA ARG A 13 -6.69 9.56 4.92
C ARG A 13 -5.54 9.29 3.95
N VAL A 14 -5.38 10.18 2.98
CA VAL A 14 -4.33 10.08 1.94
C VAL A 14 -3.65 11.41 1.78
N ILE A 15 -2.33 11.44 2.01
CA ILE A 15 -1.49 12.62 1.79
C ILE A 15 -0.49 12.31 0.70
N LYS A 16 -0.67 12.96 -0.44
CA LYS A 16 0.23 12.82 -1.59
C LYS A 16 1.66 13.21 -1.24
N GLY A 17 2.64 12.38 -1.61
CA GLY A 17 4.05 12.58 -1.28
C GLY A 17 4.41 12.26 0.17
N PHE A 18 3.50 11.60 0.92
CA PHE A 18 3.76 11.24 2.30
C PHE A 18 3.30 9.83 2.66
N MET A 19 1.98 9.58 2.74
CA MET A 19 1.46 8.28 3.18
C MET A 19 -0.01 8.06 2.80
N VAL A 20 -0.42 6.79 2.86
CA VAL A 20 -1.83 6.37 2.81
C VAL A 20 -2.16 5.67 4.14
N GLN A 21 -3.21 6.11 4.82
CA GLN A 21 -3.58 5.65 6.17
C GLN A 21 -4.96 4.99 6.17
N GLY A 22 -5.05 3.85 6.85
CA GLY A 22 -6.26 3.06 7.01
C GLY A 22 -6.23 2.24 8.30
N GLY A 23 -7.05 1.18 8.33
CA GLY A 23 -7.06 0.25 9.45
C GLY A 23 -7.89 0.68 10.65
N ASP A 24 -8.75 1.68 10.51
CA ASP A 24 -9.79 1.95 11.50
C ASP A 24 -10.92 0.93 11.35
N ILE A 25 -10.82 -0.17 12.10
CA ILE A 25 -11.75 -1.29 12.05
C ILE A 25 -13.08 -1.03 12.75
N SER A 26 -13.21 0.04 13.50
CA SER A 26 -14.39 0.34 14.31
C SER A 26 -15.25 1.46 13.75
N ALA A 27 -14.68 2.62 13.42
CA ALA A 27 -15.41 3.79 12.92
C ALA A 27 -15.23 3.97 11.40
N GLY A 28 -14.06 3.62 10.87
CA GLY A 28 -13.76 3.74 9.44
C GLY A 28 -13.42 5.16 8.97
N ASP A 29 -13.41 6.15 9.86
CA ASP A 29 -13.17 7.56 9.59
C ASP A 29 -11.87 8.12 10.22
N GLY A 30 -11.14 7.27 10.92
CA GLY A 30 -9.89 7.63 11.59
C GLY A 30 -10.04 8.01 13.06
N THR A 31 -11.27 8.05 13.59
CA THR A 31 -11.52 8.37 15.00
C THR A 31 -11.43 7.16 15.91
N GLY A 32 -11.54 5.96 15.34
CA GLY A 32 -11.59 4.68 16.05
C GLY A 32 -10.32 3.85 15.92
N GLY A 33 -10.53 2.54 15.95
CA GLY A 33 -9.50 1.53 15.86
C GLY A 33 -9.05 1.01 17.21
N GLU A 34 -9.20 -0.29 17.42
CA GLU A 34 -8.78 -0.97 18.63
C GLU A 34 -7.92 -2.17 18.29
N SER A 35 -7.07 -2.60 19.20
CA SER A 35 -6.19 -3.74 19.00
C SER A 35 -6.76 -5.02 19.62
N ILE A 36 -6.16 -6.16 19.27
CA ILE A 36 -6.45 -7.45 19.91
C ILE A 36 -6.04 -7.49 21.39
N TYR A 37 -5.22 -6.54 21.85
CA TYR A 37 -4.77 -6.41 23.24
C TYR A 37 -5.63 -5.45 24.06
N GLY A 38 -6.66 -4.85 23.46
CA GLY A 38 -7.49 -3.82 24.06
C GLY A 38 -7.48 -2.53 23.23
N LEU A 39 -7.98 -1.43 23.81
CA LEU A 39 -8.12 -0.18 23.07
C LEU A 39 -6.79 0.35 22.52
N LYS A 40 -5.73 0.25 23.31
CA LYS A 40 -4.38 0.71 22.94
C LYS A 40 -3.32 -0.25 23.47
N PHE A 41 -2.16 -0.30 22.79
CA PHE A 41 -1.01 -1.08 23.23
C PHE A 41 0.30 -0.29 23.07
N GLU A 42 1.33 -0.76 23.74
CA GLU A 42 2.64 -0.10 23.83
C GLU A 42 3.41 -0.15 22.51
N ASP A 43 4.35 0.76 22.36
CA ASP A 43 5.32 0.74 21.28
C ASP A 43 6.28 -0.44 21.49
N GLU A 44 6.35 -1.37 20.53
CA GLU A 44 7.19 -2.57 20.65
C GLU A 44 8.67 -2.24 20.59
N ASN A 45 9.10 -1.58 19.52
CA ASN A 45 10.46 -1.08 19.33
C ASN A 45 10.53 -0.06 18.19
N PHE A 46 11.70 0.56 18.01
CA PHE A 46 11.96 1.51 16.94
C PHE A 46 13.22 1.13 16.13
N GLU A 47 13.50 -0.17 15.99
CA GLU A 47 14.67 -0.67 15.26
C GLU A 47 14.54 -0.38 13.77
N LEU A 48 13.38 -0.69 13.18
CA LEU A 48 13.08 -0.39 11.80
C LEU A 48 12.76 1.11 11.61
N LYS A 49 13.17 1.65 10.47
CA LYS A 49 13.06 3.08 10.16
C LYS A 49 12.23 3.31 8.89
N HIS A 50 11.70 4.53 8.75
CA HIS A 50 10.97 4.97 7.56
C HIS A 50 11.94 5.40 6.45
N GLU A 51 12.85 4.51 6.08
CA GLU A 51 13.99 4.79 5.18
C GLU A 51 13.62 4.93 3.71
N ARG A 52 12.44 4.42 3.32
CA ARG A 52 11.98 4.38 1.94
C ARG A 52 10.45 4.35 1.85
N LYS A 53 9.92 4.46 0.63
CA LYS A 53 8.51 4.20 0.36
C LYS A 53 8.13 2.74 0.62
N GLY A 54 6.85 2.50 0.91
CA GLY A 54 6.30 1.17 1.15
C GLY A 54 6.54 0.63 2.55
N MET A 55 7.03 1.44 3.50
CA MET A 55 7.11 1.01 4.90
C MET A 55 5.72 1.03 5.53
N LEU A 56 5.36 -0.08 6.21
CA LEU A 56 4.13 -0.20 7.00
C LEU A 56 4.43 0.18 8.44
N SER A 57 3.66 1.12 8.98
CA SER A 57 3.91 1.67 10.31
C SER A 57 2.61 1.93 11.06
N MET A 58 2.64 1.80 12.39
CA MET A 58 1.48 2.05 13.24
C MET A 58 1.16 3.54 13.30
N ALA A 59 -0.10 3.89 13.07
CA ALA A 59 -0.62 5.21 13.43
C ALA A 59 -0.88 5.25 14.94
N ASN A 60 -0.54 6.38 15.57
CA ASN A 60 -0.75 6.58 17.00
C ASN A 60 -1.07 8.05 17.32
N ALA A 61 -1.50 8.32 18.54
CA ALA A 61 -1.76 9.65 19.08
C ALA A 61 -0.71 10.07 20.14
N GLY A 62 0.49 9.49 20.06
CA GLY A 62 1.59 9.67 20.99
C GLY A 62 2.16 8.34 21.47
N PRO A 63 3.16 8.34 22.33
CA PRO A 63 3.82 7.13 22.81
C PRO A 63 2.82 6.14 23.43
N ASN A 64 2.98 4.83 23.08
CA ASN A 64 2.18 3.74 23.64
C ASN A 64 0.67 3.88 23.41
N THR A 65 0.26 4.40 22.24
CA THR A 65 -1.15 4.57 21.89
C THR A 65 -1.53 3.86 20.57
N ASN A 66 -0.84 2.78 20.24
CA ASN A 66 -1.13 1.99 19.04
C ASN A 66 -2.51 1.32 19.15
N GLY A 67 -3.28 1.38 18.09
CA GLY A 67 -4.56 0.68 17.95
C GLY A 67 -4.51 -0.31 16.78
N SER A 68 -5.48 -0.24 15.88
CA SER A 68 -5.46 -0.99 14.61
C SER A 68 -5.04 -0.14 13.43
N GLN A 69 -5.04 1.18 13.54
CA GLN A 69 -4.71 2.05 12.42
C GLN A 69 -3.24 1.94 12.03
N PHE A 70 -2.99 1.91 10.74
CA PHE A 70 -1.65 1.87 10.15
C PHE A 70 -1.57 2.80 8.95
N PHE A 71 -0.37 3.08 8.52
CA PHE A 71 -0.12 3.77 7.26
C PHE A 71 0.97 3.09 6.44
N ILE A 72 0.92 3.31 5.14
CA ILE A 72 1.96 2.89 4.18
C ILE A 72 2.63 4.17 3.68
N SER A 73 3.92 4.30 3.89
CA SER A 73 4.68 5.46 3.43
C SER A 73 4.81 5.45 1.90
N THR A 74 4.59 6.59 1.26
CA THR A 74 4.81 6.76 -0.19
C THR A 74 6.13 7.45 -0.50
N THR A 75 6.85 7.85 0.54
CA THR A 75 8.18 8.45 0.50
C THR A 75 9.00 8.05 1.72
N ARG A 76 10.25 8.46 1.76
CA ARG A 76 11.06 8.41 2.99
C ARG A 76 10.49 9.39 4.02
N ALA A 77 10.31 8.94 5.26
CA ALA A 77 9.68 9.71 6.32
C ALA A 77 10.45 9.64 7.66
N SER A 78 11.74 9.95 7.63
CA SER A 78 12.64 9.83 8.79
C SER A 78 12.23 10.68 10.00
N HIS A 79 11.38 11.68 9.82
CA HIS A 79 10.83 12.49 10.92
C HIS A 79 9.84 11.71 11.81
N LEU A 80 9.38 10.54 11.37
CA LEU A 80 8.53 9.60 12.12
C LEU A 80 9.34 8.56 12.90
N ASP A 81 10.65 8.46 12.66
CA ASP A 81 11.51 7.51 13.34
C ASP A 81 11.54 7.77 14.85
N GLY A 82 11.39 6.70 15.64
CA GLY A 82 11.30 6.79 17.09
C GLY A 82 9.97 7.31 17.63
N LYS A 83 8.96 7.49 16.77
CA LYS A 83 7.61 7.93 17.13
C LYS A 83 6.52 6.95 16.68
N HIS A 84 6.70 6.34 15.52
CA HIS A 84 5.79 5.35 14.95
C HIS A 84 6.53 4.05 14.73
N VAL A 85 5.94 2.95 15.18
CA VAL A 85 6.54 1.62 15.08
C VAL A 85 6.39 1.10 13.65
N VAL A 86 7.50 0.89 12.97
CA VAL A 86 7.51 0.21 11.67
C VAL A 86 7.47 -1.29 11.92
N PHE A 87 6.47 -1.98 11.38
CA PHE A 87 6.27 -3.42 11.56
C PHE A 87 6.40 -4.23 10.26
N GLY A 88 6.53 -3.57 9.12
CA GLY A 88 6.62 -4.26 7.84
C GLY A 88 6.95 -3.36 6.67
N LYS A 89 6.96 -3.98 5.51
CA LYS A 89 7.14 -3.29 4.21
C LYS A 89 6.28 -3.93 3.14
N ALA A 90 5.78 -3.15 2.20
CA ALA A 90 5.16 -3.67 0.99
C ALA A 90 6.22 -4.40 0.16
N VAL A 91 6.01 -5.67 -0.11
CA VAL A 91 6.88 -6.52 -0.93
C VAL A 91 6.48 -6.43 -2.39
N LYS A 92 5.16 -6.41 -2.65
CA LYS A 92 4.55 -6.25 -3.98
C LYS A 92 3.38 -5.26 -3.91
N GLY A 93 2.92 -4.78 -5.05
CA GLY A 93 1.78 -3.87 -5.13
C GLY A 93 2.09 -2.40 -4.83
N ILE A 94 3.34 -1.96 -4.95
CA ILE A 94 3.70 -0.54 -4.80
C ILE A 94 2.97 0.33 -5.83
N GLY A 95 2.66 -0.19 -7.02
CA GLY A 95 1.82 0.46 -8.02
C GLY A 95 0.42 0.77 -7.48
N VAL A 96 -0.20 -0.18 -6.75
CA VAL A 96 -1.51 0.01 -6.08
C VAL A 96 -1.43 1.12 -5.05
N VAL A 97 -0.40 1.12 -4.19
CA VAL A 97 -0.18 2.18 -3.19
C VAL A 97 -0.05 3.55 -3.87
N ARG A 98 0.65 3.60 -5.01
CA ARG A 98 0.76 4.82 -5.83
C ARG A 98 -0.57 5.26 -6.42
N SER A 99 -1.40 4.34 -6.88
CA SER A 99 -2.74 4.66 -7.37
C SER A 99 -3.61 5.23 -6.25
N ILE A 100 -3.56 4.65 -5.05
CA ILE A 100 -4.25 5.18 -3.86
C ILE A 100 -3.72 6.57 -3.49
N GLU A 101 -2.41 6.79 -3.52
CA GLU A 101 -1.79 8.09 -3.24
C GLU A 101 -2.32 9.22 -4.16
N HIS A 102 -2.76 8.87 -5.37
CA HIS A 102 -3.19 9.82 -6.39
C HIS A 102 -4.72 9.96 -6.49
N VAL A 103 -5.50 9.33 -5.62
CA VAL A 103 -6.95 9.55 -5.59
C VAL A 103 -7.26 10.99 -5.23
N THR A 104 -8.39 11.48 -5.71
CA THR A 104 -8.87 12.81 -5.33
C THR A 104 -9.27 12.78 -3.85
N THR A 105 -8.79 13.75 -3.09
CA THR A 105 -9.14 13.92 -1.67
C THR A 105 -9.96 15.19 -1.46
N GLY A 106 -10.89 15.12 -0.53
CA GLY A 106 -11.66 16.25 -0.04
C GLY A 106 -11.13 16.80 1.28
N ASP A 107 -12.05 17.24 2.14
CA ASP A 107 -11.73 17.76 3.47
C ASP A 107 -11.00 16.71 4.32
N ALA A 108 -10.09 17.16 5.17
CA ALA A 108 -9.28 16.33 6.06
C ALA A 108 -8.47 15.22 5.34
N GLU A 109 -8.08 15.46 4.07
CA GLU A 109 -7.30 14.50 3.26
C GLU A 109 -8.00 13.15 3.04
N CYS A 110 -9.35 13.12 3.19
CA CYS A 110 -10.18 11.94 2.99
C CYS A 110 -10.42 11.71 1.48
N PRO A 111 -10.21 10.49 0.94
CA PRO A 111 -10.56 10.16 -0.42
C PRO A 111 -12.03 10.46 -0.74
N THR A 112 -12.31 11.07 -1.89
CA THR A 112 -13.69 11.36 -2.33
C THR A 112 -14.42 10.13 -2.88
N SER A 113 -13.66 9.08 -3.19
CA SER A 113 -14.18 7.77 -3.58
C SER A 113 -13.68 6.73 -2.60
N ASP A 114 -14.49 5.71 -2.33
CA ASP A 114 -14.12 4.65 -1.39
C ASP A 114 -12.89 3.88 -1.87
N VAL A 115 -11.87 3.86 -1.04
CA VAL A 115 -10.67 3.03 -1.21
C VAL A 115 -10.68 2.01 -0.06
N MET A 116 -10.91 0.75 -0.38
CA MET A 116 -11.16 -0.28 0.63
C MET A 116 -10.23 -1.47 0.47
N ILE A 117 -9.88 -2.08 1.60
CA ILE A 117 -9.21 -3.38 1.64
C ILE A 117 -10.27 -4.44 1.34
N VAL A 118 -10.21 -5.06 0.16
CA VAL A 118 -11.20 -6.03 -0.29
C VAL A 118 -11.02 -7.37 0.42
N ASP A 119 -9.76 -7.76 0.63
CA ASP A 119 -9.41 -9.00 1.30
C ASP A 119 -8.09 -8.84 2.07
N CYS A 120 -7.89 -9.65 3.10
CA CYS A 120 -6.66 -9.71 3.87
C CYS A 120 -6.49 -11.11 4.47
N GLY A 121 -5.24 -11.55 4.57
CA GLY A 121 -4.93 -12.87 5.10
C GLY A 121 -3.43 -13.13 5.14
N GLU A 122 -3.07 -14.32 5.53
CA GLU A 122 -1.71 -14.84 5.51
C GLU A 122 -1.49 -15.64 4.22
N ILE A 123 -0.37 -15.40 3.56
CA ILE A 123 0.05 -16.21 2.41
C ILE A 123 0.87 -17.38 2.97
N PRO A 124 0.41 -18.64 2.79
CA PRO A 124 1.15 -19.81 3.27
C PRO A 124 2.56 -19.89 2.66
N GLU A 125 3.50 -20.43 3.40
CA GLU A 125 4.86 -20.67 2.91
C GLU A 125 4.85 -21.53 1.64
N GLY A 126 5.52 -21.06 0.58
CA GLY A 126 5.58 -21.71 -0.72
C GLY A 126 4.35 -21.52 -1.62
N ALA A 127 3.34 -20.80 -1.17
CA ALA A 127 2.23 -20.38 -2.03
C ALA A 127 2.67 -19.23 -2.95
N ASP A 128 2.02 -19.12 -4.11
CA ASP A 128 2.19 -17.97 -4.98
C ASP A 128 1.66 -16.71 -4.26
N ASP A 129 2.53 -15.75 -4.07
CA ASP A 129 2.20 -14.46 -3.44
C ASP A 129 1.42 -13.51 -4.38
N GLY A 130 1.00 -14.04 -5.52
CA GLY A 130 0.26 -13.31 -6.57
C GLY A 130 1.13 -12.31 -7.32
N THR A 131 1.04 -12.32 -8.64
CA THR A 131 1.44 -11.14 -9.43
C THR A 131 0.29 -10.16 -9.39
N CYS A 132 0.51 -8.95 -8.89
CA CYS A 132 -0.42 -7.85 -9.05
C CYS A 132 -0.46 -7.46 -10.54
N ASN A 133 -1.11 -8.28 -11.34
CA ASN A 133 -1.37 -7.93 -12.73
C ASN A 133 -2.70 -7.16 -12.76
N PHE A 134 -2.62 -5.84 -12.61
CA PHE A 134 -3.76 -4.95 -12.48
C PHE A 134 -4.69 -5.03 -13.70
N PHE A 135 -4.13 -5.26 -14.87
CA PHE A 135 -4.84 -5.20 -16.14
C PHE A 135 -5.17 -6.56 -16.73
N LYS A 136 -4.64 -7.67 -16.21
CA LYS A 136 -4.82 -9.03 -16.77
C LYS A 136 -4.57 -9.11 -18.29
N ASP A 137 -3.61 -8.33 -18.77
CA ASP A 137 -3.30 -8.14 -20.18
C ASP A 137 -2.21 -9.10 -20.70
N GLY A 138 -1.78 -10.06 -19.86
CA GLY A 138 -0.75 -11.02 -20.21
C GLY A 138 0.68 -10.48 -20.01
N ASP A 139 0.84 -9.29 -19.43
CA ASP A 139 2.15 -8.78 -19.06
C ASP A 139 2.76 -9.68 -17.96
N ALA A 140 3.95 -10.20 -18.20
CA ALA A 140 4.67 -11.07 -17.28
C ALA A 140 5.60 -10.27 -16.33
N TYR A 141 5.66 -8.97 -16.49
CA TYR A 141 6.52 -8.11 -15.68
C TYR A 141 5.73 -7.51 -14.52
N PRO A 142 6.38 -7.29 -13.35
CA PRO A 142 5.71 -6.63 -12.23
C PRO A 142 5.39 -5.17 -12.57
N ASP A 143 4.24 -4.68 -12.11
CA ASP A 143 3.77 -3.30 -12.31
C ASP A 143 4.75 -2.25 -11.84
N TRP A 144 5.67 -2.62 -10.97
CA TRP A 144 6.65 -1.71 -10.40
C TRP A 144 8.00 -2.40 -10.18
N PRO A 145 9.13 -1.80 -10.60
CA PRO A 145 10.47 -2.40 -10.40
C PRO A 145 10.83 -2.73 -8.95
N ALA A 146 10.19 -2.04 -7.99
CA ALA A 146 10.39 -2.30 -6.56
C ALA A 146 9.72 -3.59 -6.06
N ASP A 147 8.82 -4.18 -6.85
CA ASP A 147 8.13 -5.44 -6.54
C ASP A 147 8.97 -6.67 -6.98
N LEU A 148 10.09 -6.45 -7.66
CA LEU A 148 11.05 -7.51 -7.98
C LEU A 148 11.77 -7.98 -6.71
N TYR A 149 11.73 -9.30 -6.48
CA TYR A 149 12.45 -9.92 -5.36
C TYR A 149 13.96 -9.75 -5.49
N GLU A 150 14.49 -9.93 -6.72
CA GLU A 150 15.87 -9.64 -7.09
C GLU A 150 15.89 -8.76 -8.34
N SER A 151 16.70 -7.71 -8.31
CA SER A 151 16.90 -6.89 -9.51
C SER A 151 17.69 -7.66 -10.53
N PRO A 152 17.14 -7.95 -11.72
CA PRO A 152 17.87 -8.63 -12.77
C PRO A 152 19.11 -7.83 -13.17
N SER A 153 20.26 -8.50 -13.23
CA SER A 153 21.55 -7.88 -13.61
C SER A 153 21.71 -7.69 -15.12
N GLU A 154 20.88 -8.39 -15.92
CA GLU A 154 21.01 -8.38 -17.38
C GLU A 154 20.26 -7.21 -18.01
N LEU A 155 20.98 -6.42 -18.79
CA LEU A 155 20.40 -5.30 -19.54
C LEU A 155 19.28 -5.76 -20.49
N SER A 156 19.42 -6.94 -21.08
CA SER A 156 18.42 -7.54 -21.95
C SER A 156 17.06 -7.72 -21.27
N TRP A 157 17.03 -8.11 -20.00
CA TRP A 157 15.79 -8.24 -19.25
C TRP A 157 15.07 -6.89 -19.10
N TRP A 158 15.83 -5.85 -18.74
CA TRP A 158 15.28 -4.49 -18.61
C TRP A 158 14.78 -3.92 -19.94
N MET A 159 15.49 -4.20 -21.04
CA MET A 159 15.04 -3.77 -22.37
C MET A 159 13.74 -4.46 -22.76
N ASN A 160 13.62 -5.76 -22.54
CA ASN A 160 12.39 -6.51 -22.80
C ASN A 160 11.22 -6.02 -21.94
N ALA A 161 11.44 -5.71 -20.65
CA ALA A 161 10.43 -5.15 -19.77
C ALA A 161 9.93 -3.78 -20.30
N VAL A 162 10.84 -2.90 -20.70
CA VAL A 162 10.49 -1.59 -21.27
C VAL A 162 9.68 -1.74 -22.56
N ASP A 163 10.06 -2.66 -23.43
CA ASP A 163 9.37 -2.89 -24.70
C ASP A 163 7.97 -3.48 -24.48
N SER A 164 7.80 -4.39 -23.52
CA SER A 164 6.51 -4.93 -23.12
C SER A 164 5.60 -3.85 -22.54
N ILE A 165 6.05 -3.09 -21.57
CA ILE A 165 5.29 -1.98 -20.96
C ILE A 165 4.87 -0.96 -22.02
N LYS A 166 5.77 -0.64 -22.96
CA LYS A 166 5.47 0.28 -24.06
C LYS A 166 4.43 -0.29 -25.03
N ALA A 167 4.49 -1.59 -25.32
CA ALA A 167 3.51 -2.26 -26.19
C ALA A 167 2.12 -2.24 -25.54
N SER A 168 2.01 -2.64 -24.27
CA SER A 168 0.77 -2.62 -23.48
C SER A 168 0.20 -1.20 -23.39
N GLY A 169 1.02 -0.21 -23.06
CA GLY A 169 0.59 1.19 -22.98
C GLY A 169 0.05 1.72 -24.31
N ASN A 170 0.67 1.35 -25.44
CA ASN A 170 0.20 1.73 -26.76
C ASN A 170 -1.14 1.07 -27.13
N GLU A 171 -1.36 -0.18 -26.73
CA GLU A 171 -2.65 -0.86 -26.95
C GLU A 171 -3.78 -0.19 -26.16
N HIS A 172 -3.56 0.07 -24.89
CA HIS A 172 -4.54 0.76 -24.05
C HIS A 172 -4.84 2.18 -24.54
N PHE A 173 -3.83 2.91 -25.02
CA PHE A 173 -4.04 4.21 -25.62
C PHE A 173 -4.90 4.16 -26.89
N LYS A 174 -4.70 3.16 -27.77
CA LYS A 174 -5.52 2.97 -28.95
C LYS A 174 -6.99 2.70 -28.60
N VAL A 175 -7.24 1.84 -27.59
CA VAL A 175 -8.60 1.53 -27.12
C VAL A 175 -9.27 2.79 -26.56
N MET A 176 -8.55 3.59 -25.79
CA MET A 176 -9.08 4.84 -25.23
C MET A 176 -9.46 5.85 -26.32
N VAL A 177 -8.64 6.00 -27.37
CA VAL A 177 -8.95 6.89 -28.52
C VAL A 177 -10.18 6.40 -29.28
N LEU A 178 -10.39 5.10 -29.41
CA LEU A 178 -11.56 4.54 -30.09
C LEU A 178 -12.86 4.66 -29.27
N MET A 179 -12.77 4.79 -27.94
CA MET A 179 -13.93 4.97 -27.06
C MET A 179 -14.42 6.44 -26.98
N PHE A 180 -13.56 7.40 -27.26
CA PHE A 180 -13.84 8.84 -27.16
C PHE A 180 -13.79 9.58 -28.52
N GLY A 181 -13.61 8.89 -29.62
CA GLY A 181 -13.73 9.38 -31.00
C GLY A 181 -15.06 8.95 -31.59
#